data_c06c1a6ade6776b0ce146b2e01b5cade
#
_entry.id   c06c1a6ade6776b0ce146b2e01b5cade
#
_cell.length_a   1.000
_cell.length_b   1.000
_cell.length_c   1.000
_cell.angle_alpha   90.00
_cell.angle_beta   90.00
_cell.angle_gamma   90.00
#
_symmetry.space_group_name_H-M   'P 1'
#
loop_
_entity.id
_entity.type
_entity.pdbx_description
1 polymer ?
#
loop_
_entity_poly.entity_id
_entity_poly.type
_entity_poly.pdbx_seq_one_letter_code
_entity_poly.pdbx_strand_id
1 'polypeptide(L)'
;AFNEIAAKAKEDLGITMEMTALDSDSVVQKVATQPKAFDIADIEYWMCKKVWPIGNLQAMDTSKIANYDKIVGIFKNGKLTPTSTIAQGTAPHTVSFVEGANGKSFSSEETGWMTMIPTIYNADTLGIRPDLINRPINTWAELLNPEFKGKASILDISSIGIMDMAMVCEAMGEIQYGDKGNMTKEEIDKTIGIFTEAKKAGQF
;
A
#
# COMPACT_ATOMS: atom_id res chain seq x y z
N ALA A 1 9.35 -13.61 -9.87
CA ALA A 1 10.11 -12.36 -9.62
C ALA A 1 11.17 -12.57 -8.52
N PHE A 2 10.82 -12.83 -7.25
CA PHE A 2 11.80 -12.90 -6.14
C PHE A 2 12.89 -13.97 -6.33
N ASN A 3 12.54 -15.16 -6.85
CA ASN A 3 13.55 -16.20 -7.15
C ASN A 3 14.55 -15.77 -8.23
N GLU A 4 14.12 -14.97 -9.18
CA GLU A 4 14.98 -14.40 -10.24
C GLU A 4 15.90 -13.33 -9.65
N ILE A 5 15.39 -12.50 -8.75
CA ILE A 5 16.20 -11.50 -8.01
C ILE A 5 17.27 -12.22 -7.19
N ALA A 6 16.92 -13.29 -6.48
CA ALA A 6 17.88 -14.08 -5.70
C ALA A 6 18.95 -14.74 -6.60
N ALA A 7 18.56 -15.31 -7.73
CA ALA A 7 19.50 -15.90 -8.69
C ALA A 7 20.45 -14.83 -9.25
N LYS A 8 19.92 -13.66 -9.61
CA LYS A 8 20.72 -12.56 -10.15
C LYS A 8 21.65 -11.93 -9.11
N ALA A 9 21.20 -11.80 -7.86
CA ALA A 9 22.06 -11.33 -6.76
C ALA A 9 23.23 -12.28 -6.53
N LYS A 10 23.02 -13.59 -6.66
CA LYS A 10 24.11 -14.57 -6.55
C LYS A 10 25.08 -14.49 -7.72
N GLU A 11 24.57 -14.32 -8.94
CA GLU A 11 25.40 -14.20 -10.14
C GLU A 11 26.25 -12.93 -10.14
N ASP A 12 25.62 -11.77 -9.89
CA ASP A 12 26.25 -10.46 -10.07
C ASP A 12 27.06 -10.00 -8.84
N LEU A 13 26.63 -10.38 -7.65
CA LEU A 13 27.16 -9.86 -6.39
C LEU A 13 27.79 -10.94 -5.50
N GLY A 14 27.62 -12.23 -5.83
CA GLY A 14 28.04 -13.34 -4.98
C GLY A 14 27.22 -13.49 -3.68
N ILE A 15 26.08 -12.82 -3.58
CA ILE A 15 25.23 -12.81 -2.38
C ILE A 15 24.18 -13.92 -2.50
N THR A 16 24.13 -14.82 -1.51
CA THR A 16 23.05 -15.79 -1.38
C THR A 16 21.91 -15.16 -0.59
N MET A 17 20.73 -15.05 -1.19
CA MET A 17 19.53 -14.54 -0.55
C MET A 17 18.67 -15.72 -0.04
N GLU A 18 18.37 -15.69 1.26
CA GLU A 18 17.39 -16.59 1.89
C GLU A 18 16.10 -15.82 2.09
N MET A 19 15.02 -16.28 1.46
CA MET A 19 13.72 -15.59 1.50
C MET A 19 12.76 -16.31 2.41
N THR A 20 12.17 -15.58 3.34
CA THR A 20 11.09 -16.05 4.21
C THR A 20 9.80 -15.34 3.82
N ALA A 21 8.82 -16.09 3.30
CA ALA A 21 7.50 -15.55 3.02
C ALA A 21 6.72 -15.38 4.32
N LEU A 22 6.22 -14.18 4.55
CA LEU A 22 5.39 -13.82 5.70
C LEU A 22 4.19 -13.00 5.18
N ASP A 23 3.09 -13.03 5.92
CA ASP A 23 2.01 -12.07 5.72
C ASP A 23 2.40 -10.68 6.22
N SER A 24 1.66 -9.66 5.80
CA SER A 24 1.96 -8.26 6.07
C SER A 24 2.11 -7.92 7.56
N ASP A 25 1.22 -8.43 8.41
CA ASP A 25 1.27 -8.15 9.85
C ASP A 25 2.45 -8.86 10.52
N SER A 26 2.76 -10.08 10.09
CA SER A 26 3.92 -10.85 10.56
C SER A 26 5.24 -10.18 10.19
N VAL A 27 5.36 -9.60 8.99
CA VAL A 27 6.54 -8.81 8.59
C VAL A 27 6.70 -7.59 9.47
N VAL A 28 5.63 -6.80 9.68
CA VAL A 28 5.64 -5.62 10.57
C VAL A 28 6.08 -6.01 11.97
N GLN A 29 5.51 -7.08 12.52
CA GLN A 29 5.88 -7.57 13.85
C GLN A 29 7.37 -7.97 13.91
N LYS A 30 7.87 -8.69 12.90
CA LYS A 30 9.27 -9.09 12.83
C LYS A 30 10.21 -7.90 12.76
N VAL A 31 9.91 -6.91 11.91
CA VAL A 31 10.68 -5.65 11.81
C VAL A 31 10.69 -4.92 13.14
N ALA A 32 9.57 -4.87 13.85
CA ALA A 32 9.46 -4.17 15.11
C ALA A 32 10.21 -4.86 16.27
N THR A 33 10.23 -6.20 16.30
CA THR A 33 10.66 -6.96 17.47
C THR A 33 11.96 -7.74 17.28
N GLN A 34 12.38 -8.00 16.04
CA GLN A 34 13.51 -8.86 15.70
C GLN A 34 14.44 -8.23 14.66
N PRO A 35 14.95 -7.01 14.88
CA PRO A 35 15.72 -6.27 13.84
C PRO A 35 17.04 -6.94 13.43
N LYS A 36 17.53 -7.91 14.21
CA LYS A 36 18.76 -8.67 13.90
C LYS A 36 18.50 -9.97 13.16
N ALA A 37 17.25 -10.31 12.88
CA ALA A 37 16.86 -11.57 12.26
C ALA A 37 16.68 -11.47 10.73
N PHE A 38 16.95 -10.31 10.14
CA PHE A 38 16.85 -10.07 8.70
C PHE A 38 17.78 -8.93 8.28
N ASP A 39 18.16 -8.91 7.03
CA ASP A 39 18.94 -7.82 6.42
C ASP A 39 18.07 -6.89 5.58
N ILE A 40 17.04 -7.43 4.92
CA ILE A 40 16.09 -6.69 4.07
C ILE A 40 14.67 -7.13 4.44
N ALA A 41 13.77 -6.16 4.57
CA ALA A 41 12.34 -6.40 4.70
C ALA A 41 11.61 -5.85 3.47
N ASP A 42 10.78 -6.67 2.84
CA ASP A 42 9.85 -6.24 1.78
C ASP A 42 8.48 -6.05 2.43
N ILE A 43 8.03 -4.79 2.48
CA ILE A 43 6.78 -4.38 3.13
C ILE A 43 6.04 -3.38 2.27
N GLU A 44 4.73 -3.32 2.43
CA GLU A 44 3.92 -2.30 1.78
C GLU A 44 4.27 -0.90 2.34
N TYR A 45 4.37 0.09 1.47
CA TYR A 45 4.83 1.45 1.83
C TYR A 45 4.04 2.08 2.99
N TRP A 46 2.74 1.86 3.07
CA TRP A 46 1.88 2.42 4.12
C TRP A 46 2.19 1.84 5.51
N MET A 47 2.82 0.67 5.60
CA MET A 47 3.29 0.10 6.86
C MET A 47 4.52 0.82 7.41
N CYS A 48 5.24 1.59 6.59
CA CYS A 48 6.39 2.37 7.04
C CYS A 48 6.03 3.32 8.18
N LYS A 49 4.81 3.86 8.22
CA LYS A 49 4.32 4.69 9.35
C LYS A 49 4.37 3.96 10.69
N LYS A 50 4.21 2.64 10.69
CA LYS A 50 4.25 1.81 11.90
C LYS A 50 5.67 1.45 12.32
N VAL A 51 6.53 1.13 11.36
CA VAL A 51 7.86 0.54 11.66
C VAL A 51 9.00 1.54 11.67
N TRP A 52 8.92 2.62 10.89
CA TRP A 52 9.99 3.61 10.81
C TRP A 52 10.28 4.32 12.14
N PRO A 53 9.28 4.79 12.90
CA PRO A 53 9.53 5.47 14.17
C PRO A 53 10.19 4.61 15.24
N ILE A 54 10.14 3.27 15.09
CA ILE A 54 10.78 2.32 16.01
C ILE A 54 12.32 2.40 15.88
N GLY A 55 12.84 2.76 14.69
CA GLY A 55 14.26 2.96 14.45
C GLY A 55 15.02 1.67 14.12
N ASN A 56 14.32 0.61 13.71
CA ASN A 56 14.90 -0.67 13.30
C ASN A 56 15.23 -0.76 11.80
N LEU A 57 14.87 0.28 11.04
CA LEU A 57 15.20 0.42 9.62
C LEU A 57 16.21 1.56 9.43
N GLN A 58 16.97 1.49 8.35
CA GLN A 58 18.01 2.44 7.99
C GLN A 58 17.61 3.23 6.75
N ALA A 59 17.81 4.54 6.77
CA ALA A 59 17.65 5.37 5.58
C ALA A 59 18.76 5.08 4.56
N MET A 60 18.40 5.13 3.29
CA MET A 60 19.29 4.90 2.16
C MET A 60 19.67 6.22 1.51
N ASP A 61 20.96 6.43 1.30
CA ASP A 61 21.52 7.55 0.57
C ASP A 61 21.11 7.45 -0.90
N THR A 62 20.33 8.40 -1.39
CA THR A 62 19.81 8.39 -2.76
C THR A 62 20.92 8.46 -3.81
N SER A 63 22.04 9.06 -3.47
CA SER A 63 23.20 9.16 -4.37
C SER A 63 23.85 7.79 -4.66
N LYS A 64 23.60 6.79 -3.81
CA LYS A 64 24.09 5.42 -3.96
C LYS A 64 23.13 4.50 -4.70
N ILE A 65 21.93 4.97 -5.03
CA ILE A 65 20.93 4.21 -5.77
C ILE A 65 21.14 4.44 -7.27
N ALA A 66 21.78 3.51 -7.95
CA ALA A 66 22.18 3.65 -9.36
C ALA A 66 21.04 4.01 -10.34
N ASN A 67 19.83 3.58 -10.04
CA ASN A 67 18.63 3.83 -10.87
C ASN A 67 17.63 4.77 -10.18
N TYR A 68 18.11 5.66 -9.30
CA TYR A 68 17.23 6.57 -8.56
C TYR A 68 16.35 7.44 -9.48
N ASP A 69 16.89 7.90 -10.59
CA ASP A 69 16.18 8.67 -11.62
C ASP A 69 15.01 7.90 -12.24
N LYS A 70 15.10 6.56 -12.29
CA LYS A 70 14.07 5.68 -12.84
C LYS A 70 12.92 5.36 -11.88
N ILE A 71 13.06 5.70 -10.60
CA ILE A 71 11.96 5.57 -9.65
C ILE A 71 10.80 6.47 -10.10
N VAL A 72 9.61 5.88 -10.23
CA VAL A 72 8.42 6.60 -10.69
C VAL A 72 8.03 7.72 -9.72
N GLY A 73 7.51 8.82 -10.26
CA GLY A 73 7.21 10.03 -9.50
C GLY A 73 6.27 9.85 -8.32
N ILE A 74 5.36 8.88 -8.36
CA ILE A 74 4.43 8.61 -7.26
C ILE A 74 5.16 8.35 -5.92
N PHE A 75 6.38 7.80 -5.95
CA PHE A 75 7.21 7.56 -4.78
C PHE A 75 8.13 8.73 -4.44
N LYS A 76 8.33 9.70 -5.33
CA LYS A 76 9.21 10.84 -5.15
C LYS A 76 8.46 12.13 -4.80
N ASN A 77 7.55 12.52 -5.65
CA ASN A 77 6.81 13.79 -5.56
C ASN A 77 5.28 13.62 -5.61
N GLY A 78 4.81 12.40 -5.50
CA GLY A 78 3.38 12.08 -5.48
C GLY A 78 2.68 12.19 -6.83
N LYS A 79 3.41 12.31 -7.94
CA LYS A 79 2.84 12.40 -9.28
C LYS A 79 3.10 11.14 -10.09
N LEU A 80 2.06 10.56 -10.66
CA LEU A 80 2.20 9.41 -11.56
C LEU A 80 2.82 9.81 -12.91
N THR A 81 2.43 10.97 -13.41
CA THR A 81 2.99 11.60 -14.61
C THR A 81 3.34 13.06 -14.31
N PRO A 82 4.18 13.73 -15.12
CA PRO A 82 4.52 15.14 -14.90
C PRO A 82 3.32 16.09 -14.84
N THR A 83 2.23 15.73 -15.49
CA THR A 83 1.00 16.54 -15.58
C THR A 83 -0.11 16.10 -14.62
N SER A 84 0.05 14.97 -13.93
CA SER A 84 -0.94 14.54 -12.96
C SER A 84 -0.94 15.41 -11.71
N THR A 85 -2.09 15.46 -11.02
CA THR A 85 -2.18 16.05 -9.68
C THR A 85 -1.34 15.24 -8.70
N ILE A 86 -0.91 15.87 -7.61
CA ILE A 86 -0.25 15.17 -6.51
C ILE A 86 -1.26 14.20 -5.86
N ALA A 87 -0.82 12.98 -5.62
CA ALA A 87 -1.63 11.98 -4.93
C ALA A 87 -1.99 12.45 -3.52
N GLN A 88 -3.22 12.23 -3.13
CA GLN A 88 -3.76 12.64 -1.83
C GLN A 88 -3.76 11.48 -0.84
N GLY A 89 -3.95 11.82 0.44
CA GLY A 89 -4.05 10.85 1.52
C GLY A 89 -2.72 10.15 1.80
N THR A 90 -2.79 8.88 2.16
CA THR A 90 -1.61 8.04 2.42
C THR A 90 -0.97 7.60 1.11
N ALA A 91 -0.41 8.55 0.38
CA ALA A 91 0.31 8.26 -0.87
C ALA A 91 1.77 7.87 -0.58
N PRO A 92 2.42 7.07 -1.46
CA PRO A 92 3.77 6.56 -1.23
C PRO A 92 4.81 7.63 -0.90
N HIS A 93 4.78 8.77 -1.60
CA HIS A 93 5.75 9.85 -1.39
C HIS A 93 5.75 10.40 0.04
N THR A 94 4.62 10.33 0.76
CA THR A 94 4.48 10.83 2.13
C THR A 94 5.30 10.06 3.16
N VAL A 95 5.82 8.90 2.78
CA VAL A 95 6.63 8.02 3.64
C VAL A 95 7.96 7.62 2.99
N SER A 96 8.26 8.13 1.79
CA SER A 96 9.46 7.75 1.04
C SER A 96 10.74 8.42 1.50
N PHE A 97 10.66 9.57 2.17
CA PHE A 97 11.84 10.37 2.53
C PHE A 97 11.88 10.74 4.01
N VAL A 98 13.10 10.99 4.48
CA VAL A 98 13.38 11.49 5.84
C VAL A 98 14.49 12.54 5.81
N GLU A 99 14.56 13.38 6.85
CA GLU A 99 15.57 14.40 7.01
C GLU A 99 16.90 13.81 7.55
N GLY A 100 17.77 13.38 6.64
CA GLY A 100 19.10 12.86 6.96
C GLY A 100 19.11 11.35 7.30
N ALA A 101 20.31 10.79 7.40
CA ALA A 101 20.57 9.37 7.60
C ALA A 101 19.88 8.75 8.83
N ASN A 102 19.65 9.54 9.86
CA ASN A 102 19.02 9.10 11.13
C ASN A 102 17.66 9.79 11.36
N GLY A 103 17.06 10.34 10.31
CA GLY A 103 15.77 11.02 10.39
C GLY A 103 14.67 10.07 10.86
N LYS A 104 13.91 10.48 11.86
CA LYS A 104 12.79 9.69 12.41
C LYS A 104 11.43 10.12 11.89
N SER A 105 11.35 11.34 11.39
CA SER A 105 10.13 11.92 10.82
C SER A 105 10.19 11.90 9.31
N PHE A 106 9.08 11.55 8.69
CA PHE A 106 8.96 11.61 7.23
C PHE A 106 8.98 13.05 6.74
N SER A 107 9.60 13.25 5.57
CA SER A 107 9.52 14.48 4.79
C SER A 107 8.48 14.30 3.67
N SER A 108 7.67 15.31 3.45
CA SER A 108 6.77 15.37 2.28
C SER A 108 7.50 15.73 0.99
N GLU A 109 8.74 16.21 1.12
CA GLU A 109 9.58 16.62 0.00
C GLU A 109 10.70 15.60 -0.23
N GLU A 110 11.16 15.53 -1.46
CA GLU A 110 12.30 14.70 -1.85
C GLU A 110 13.58 15.19 -1.13
N THR A 111 14.23 14.30 -0.41
CA THR A 111 15.50 14.54 0.27
C THR A 111 16.60 13.62 -0.27
N GLY A 112 17.83 13.77 0.24
CA GLY A 112 18.94 12.85 -0.07
C GLY A 112 18.80 11.48 0.62
N TRP A 113 17.71 11.20 1.35
CA TRP A 113 17.58 9.99 2.17
C TRP A 113 16.21 9.34 2.02
N MET A 114 16.18 8.14 1.43
CA MET A 114 14.96 7.34 1.26
C MET A 114 14.80 6.32 2.38
N THR A 115 13.55 6.07 2.74
CA THR A 115 13.15 5.03 3.70
C THR A 115 13.03 3.65 3.05
N MET A 116 12.77 3.60 1.75
CA MET A 116 12.54 2.38 0.98
C MET A 116 12.97 2.54 -0.48
N ILE A 117 13.26 1.43 -1.16
CA ILE A 117 13.37 1.36 -2.61
C ILE A 117 12.13 0.63 -3.13
N PRO A 118 11.29 1.27 -3.96
CA PRO A 118 10.12 0.60 -4.54
C PRO A 118 10.54 -0.54 -5.45
N THR A 119 10.03 -1.74 -5.21
CA THR A 119 10.27 -2.93 -6.05
C THR A 119 9.13 -3.17 -7.01
N ILE A 120 7.89 -3.13 -6.51
CA ILE A 120 6.66 -3.33 -7.27
C ILE A 120 5.63 -2.33 -6.75
N TYR A 121 4.77 -1.83 -7.62
CA TYR A 121 3.59 -1.07 -7.21
C TYR A 121 2.39 -1.42 -8.09
N ASN A 122 1.22 -1.32 -7.51
CA ASN A 122 -0.07 -1.42 -8.17
C ASN A 122 -1.04 -0.42 -7.53
N ALA A 123 -2.23 -0.31 -8.10
CA ALA A 123 -3.36 0.30 -7.45
C ALA A 123 -4.44 -0.77 -7.26
N ASP A 124 -5.08 -0.79 -6.10
CA ASP A 124 -6.22 -1.66 -5.90
C ASP A 124 -7.37 -1.19 -6.77
N THR A 125 -8.00 -2.13 -7.44
CA THR A 125 -9.04 -1.88 -8.43
C THR A 125 -10.16 -2.91 -8.31
N LEU A 126 -11.33 -2.54 -8.79
CA LEU A 126 -12.45 -3.47 -8.88
C LEU A 126 -12.16 -4.52 -9.95
N GLY A 127 -11.98 -5.78 -9.54
CA GLY A 127 -11.87 -6.91 -10.46
C GLY A 127 -13.26 -7.31 -10.98
N ILE A 128 -13.37 -7.49 -12.29
CA ILE A 128 -14.63 -7.89 -12.93
C ILE A 128 -14.47 -9.14 -13.79
N ARG A 129 -15.58 -9.81 -14.05
CA ARG A 129 -15.71 -10.90 -15.02
C ARG A 129 -16.38 -10.38 -16.30
N PRO A 130 -15.61 -9.88 -17.27
CA PRO A 130 -16.18 -9.28 -18.48
C PRO A 130 -16.92 -10.29 -19.38
N ASP A 131 -16.69 -11.58 -19.18
CA ASP A 131 -17.41 -12.66 -19.82
C ASP A 131 -18.83 -12.88 -19.25
N LEU A 132 -19.10 -12.35 -18.04
CA LEU A 132 -20.40 -12.46 -17.37
C LEU A 132 -21.13 -11.11 -17.24
N ILE A 133 -20.42 -10.00 -17.39
CA ILE A 133 -20.96 -8.64 -17.22
C ILE A 133 -20.92 -7.90 -18.54
N ASN A 134 -22.08 -7.71 -19.14
CA ASN A 134 -22.22 -7.11 -20.47
C ASN A 134 -22.47 -5.58 -20.44
N ARG A 135 -21.96 -4.90 -19.41
CA ARG A 135 -22.06 -3.46 -19.26
C ARG A 135 -20.79 -2.88 -18.64
N PRO A 136 -20.52 -1.59 -18.84
CA PRO A 136 -19.41 -0.93 -18.14
C PRO A 136 -19.59 -0.95 -16.62
N ILE A 137 -18.48 -1.18 -15.90
CA ILE A 137 -18.36 -1.03 -14.46
C ILE A 137 -17.36 0.12 -14.24
N ASN A 138 -17.85 1.26 -13.79
CA ASN A 138 -17.08 2.50 -13.76
C ASN A 138 -16.96 3.11 -12.36
N THR A 139 -17.49 2.44 -11.33
CA THR A 139 -17.51 2.96 -9.97
C THR A 139 -17.38 1.83 -8.94
N TRP A 140 -16.75 2.12 -7.84
CA TRP A 140 -16.64 1.20 -6.71
C TRP A 140 -18.00 0.86 -6.08
N ALA A 141 -19.01 1.71 -6.22
CA ALA A 141 -20.36 1.46 -5.73
C ALA A 141 -20.98 0.17 -6.26
N GLU A 142 -20.49 -0.34 -7.40
CA GLU A 142 -20.94 -1.59 -7.99
C GLU A 142 -20.70 -2.81 -7.11
N LEU A 143 -19.77 -2.76 -6.18
CA LEU A 143 -19.52 -3.85 -5.23
C LEU A 143 -20.74 -4.13 -4.34
N LEU A 144 -21.55 -3.11 -4.04
CA LEU A 144 -22.79 -3.22 -3.28
C LEU A 144 -24.06 -3.17 -4.17
N ASN A 145 -23.91 -3.22 -5.48
CA ASN A 145 -25.05 -3.27 -6.39
C ASN A 145 -25.81 -4.60 -6.19
N PRO A 146 -27.14 -4.57 -5.95
CA PRO A 146 -27.96 -5.77 -5.76
C PRO A 146 -27.89 -6.77 -6.92
N GLU A 147 -27.53 -6.33 -8.13
CA GLU A 147 -27.31 -7.21 -9.29
C GLU A 147 -26.23 -8.27 -9.00
N PHE A 148 -25.25 -7.94 -8.16
CA PHE A 148 -24.13 -8.81 -7.83
C PHE A 148 -24.28 -9.50 -6.48
N LYS A 149 -25.46 -9.52 -5.92
CA LYS A 149 -25.76 -10.20 -4.64
C LYS A 149 -25.30 -11.66 -4.66
N GLY A 150 -24.48 -12.06 -3.67
CA GLY A 150 -23.90 -13.39 -3.56
C GLY A 150 -22.82 -13.70 -4.62
N LYS A 151 -22.35 -12.68 -5.36
CA LYS A 151 -21.32 -12.81 -6.40
C LYS A 151 -20.17 -11.82 -6.23
N ALA A 152 -20.25 -10.95 -5.23
CA ALA A 152 -19.21 -10.01 -4.88
C ALA A 152 -18.32 -10.59 -3.78
N SER A 153 -17.07 -10.16 -3.74
CA SER A 153 -16.13 -10.45 -2.66
C SER A 153 -15.26 -9.24 -2.39
N ILE A 154 -14.73 -9.18 -1.19
CA ILE A 154 -13.78 -8.16 -0.76
C ILE A 154 -12.56 -8.84 -0.15
N LEU A 155 -11.42 -8.19 -0.22
CA LEU A 155 -10.17 -8.74 0.31
C LEU A 155 -10.22 -8.84 1.84
N ASP A 156 -9.96 -10.05 2.37
CA ASP A 156 -9.90 -10.33 3.81
C ASP A 156 -8.51 -9.98 4.39
N ILE A 157 -8.09 -8.74 4.17
CA ILE A 157 -6.93 -8.10 4.81
C ILE A 157 -7.42 -6.79 5.39
N SER A 158 -7.49 -6.69 6.71
CA SER A 158 -8.16 -5.58 7.39
C SER A 158 -7.69 -4.19 6.96
N SER A 159 -6.39 -4.02 6.77
CA SER A 159 -5.78 -2.75 6.39
C SER A 159 -6.01 -2.35 4.93
N ILE A 160 -6.22 -3.32 4.03
CA ILE A 160 -6.53 -3.06 2.62
C ILE A 160 -8.05 -3.04 2.44
N GLY A 161 -8.74 -4.06 2.94
CA GLY A 161 -10.19 -4.19 2.79
C GLY A 161 -10.98 -2.99 3.34
N ILE A 162 -10.51 -2.36 4.44
CA ILE A 162 -11.17 -1.15 4.95
C ILE A 162 -11.05 0.03 3.99
N MET A 163 -9.93 0.17 3.28
CA MET A 163 -9.76 1.23 2.28
C MET A 163 -10.62 0.97 1.03
N ASP A 164 -10.70 -0.28 0.59
CA ASP A 164 -11.61 -0.68 -0.49
C ASP A 164 -13.07 -0.40 -0.11
N MET A 165 -13.47 -0.76 1.11
CA MET A 165 -14.79 -0.42 1.65
C MET A 165 -15.03 1.10 1.65
N ALA A 166 -14.03 1.89 2.02
CA ALA A 166 -14.14 3.33 2.02
C ALA A 166 -14.31 3.89 0.59
N MET A 167 -13.63 3.32 -0.40
CA MET A 167 -13.84 3.68 -1.81
C MET A 167 -15.29 3.42 -2.26
N VAL A 168 -15.90 2.33 -1.81
CA VAL A 168 -17.31 2.01 -2.10
C VAL A 168 -18.24 3.01 -1.43
N CYS A 169 -18.06 3.26 -0.12
CA CYS A 169 -18.91 4.19 0.63
C CYS A 169 -18.85 5.63 0.07
N GLU A 170 -17.66 6.07 -0.33
CA GLU A 170 -17.49 7.37 -0.98
C GLU A 170 -18.17 7.42 -2.35
N ALA A 171 -18.01 6.38 -3.16
CA ALA A 171 -18.65 6.27 -4.48
C ALA A 171 -20.19 6.22 -4.40
N MET A 172 -20.74 5.73 -3.30
CA MET A 172 -22.17 5.73 -3.01
C MET A 172 -22.66 7.07 -2.44
N GLY A 173 -21.76 7.98 -2.05
CA GLY A 173 -22.09 9.23 -1.39
C GLY A 173 -22.49 9.09 0.09
N GLU A 174 -22.21 7.94 0.72
CA GLU A 174 -22.58 7.66 2.10
C GLU A 174 -21.64 8.30 3.11
N ILE A 175 -20.36 8.41 2.77
CA ILE A 175 -19.32 9.00 3.61
C ILE A 175 -18.38 9.80 2.72
N GLN A 176 -17.99 10.98 3.17
CA GLN A 176 -16.91 11.75 2.60
C GLN A 176 -15.72 11.68 3.54
N TYR A 177 -14.64 11.06 3.11
CA TYR A 177 -13.44 10.89 3.91
C TYR A 177 -12.48 12.05 3.74
N GLY A 178 -11.87 12.48 4.84
CA GLY A 178 -10.75 13.42 4.79
C GLY A 178 -9.49 12.76 4.24
N ASP A 179 -9.14 11.59 4.78
CA ASP A 179 -8.04 10.74 4.33
C ASP A 179 -8.38 9.27 4.59
N LYS A 180 -8.66 8.51 3.54
CA LYS A 180 -8.95 7.07 3.64
C LYS A 180 -7.81 6.23 4.21
N GLY A 181 -6.58 6.72 4.17
CA GLY A 181 -5.43 6.07 4.81
C GLY A 181 -5.21 6.46 6.28
N ASN A 182 -6.02 7.39 6.80
CA ASN A 182 -5.97 7.85 8.19
C ASN A 182 -7.38 8.20 8.70
N MET A 183 -8.29 7.25 8.56
CA MET A 183 -9.68 7.41 8.93
C MET A 183 -9.85 7.61 10.43
N THR A 184 -10.81 8.45 10.80
CA THR A 184 -11.27 8.59 12.18
C THR A 184 -12.02 7.32 12.63
N LYS A 185 -12.14 7.15 13.94
CA LYS A 185 -12.93 6.03 14.48
C LYS A 185 -14.38 6.05 13.99
N GLU A 186 -14.98 7.23 13.87
CA GLU A 186 -16.36 7.38 13.39
C GLU A 186 -16.50 6.95 11.92
N GLU A 187 -15.55 7.35 11.06
CA GLU A 187 -15.50 6.92 9.65
C GLU A 187 -15.33 5.41 9.55
N ILE A 188 -14.46 4.80 10.36
CA ILE A 188 -14.25 3.35 10.41
C ILE A 188 -15.53 2.65 10.84
N ASP A 189 -16.13 3.04 11.97
CA ASP A 189 -17.34 2.41 12.52
C ASP A 189 -18.50 2.47 11.52
N LYS A 190 -18.71 3.61 10.85
CA LYS A 190 -19.75 3.77 9.83
C LYS A 190 -19.48 2.90 8.60
N THR A 191 -18.24 2.87 8.11
CA THR A 191 -17.83 2.03 6.98
C THR A 191 -18.08 0.56 7.27
N ILE A 192 -17.60 0.07 8.41
CA ILE A 192 -17.80 -1.32 8.84
C ILE A 192 -19.30 -1.63 9.03
N GLY A 193 -20.08 -0.69 9.56
CA GLY A 193 -21.53 -0.83 9.72
C GLY A 193 -22.23 -1.10 8.39
N ILE A 194 -21.95 -0.31 7.34
CA ILE A 194 -22.53 -0.48 6.00
C ILE A 194 -22.20 -1.88 5.45
N PHE A 195 -20.95 -2.30 5.53
CA PHE A 195 -20.53 -3.60 5.01
C PHE A 195 -21.03 -4.78 5.85
N THR A 196 -21.18 -4.60 7.16
CA THR A 196 -21.80 -5.61 8.02
C THR A 196 -23.24 -5.86 7.62
N GLU A 197 -24.01 -4.81 7.36
CA GLU A 197 -25.41 -4.95 6.91
C GLU A 197 -25.48 -5.55 5.49
N ALA A 198 -24.59 -5.15 4.60
CA ALA A 198 -24.50 -5.75 3.27
C ALA A 198 -24.19 -7.26 3.34
N LYS A 199 -23.27 -7.67 4.22
CA LYS A 199 -22.95 -9.09 4.47
C LYS A 199 -24.14 -9.85 5.02
N LYS A 200 -24.84 -9.32 6.03
CA LYS A 200 -26.06 -9.91 6.59
C LYS A 200 -27.15 -10.07 5.53
N ALA A 201 -27.24 -9.12 4.59
CA ALA A 201 -28.16 -9.18 3.47
C ALA A 201 -27.74 -10.19 2.39
N GLY A 202 -26.56 -10.81 2.50
CA GLY A 202 -26.05 -11.81 1.56
C GLY A 202 -25.42 -11.21 0.29
N GLN A 203 -24.84 -10.02 0.38
CA GLN A 203 -24.15 -9.39 -0.75
C GLN A 203 -22.84 -10.12 -1.09
N PHE A 204 -22.14 -10.62 -0.04
CA PHE A 204 -20.85 -11.30 -0.12
C PHE A 204 -20.98 -12.78 0.23
#